data_59b0c23f173b54d1b07c8931c2716665
#
_entry.id   59b0c23f173b54d1b07c8931c2716665
#
_cell.length_a   1.000
_cell.length_b   1.000
_cell.length_c   1.000
_cell.angle_alpha   90.00
_cell.angle_beta   90.00
_cell.angle_gamma   90.00
#
_symmetry.space_group_name_H-M   'P 1'
#
loop_
_entity.id
_entity.type
_entity.pdbx_description
1 polymer ?
#
loop_
_entity_poly.entity_id
_entity_poly.type
_entity_poly.pdbx_seq_one_letter_code
_entity_poly.pdbx_strand_id
1 'polypeptide(L)'
;MSLHYLKIVQNEHYGYPIEWFPSVSATIGDRYPERSIFQVFIAICSGPRFLLVFLFYCLTNRPGSALPKFIAGVGVFRTLTCGGWTYVTSTDDHDWHDIFMISYLIATLPWTLGCLFLSPPNPTTVKYRKYLAGAFFGTIVPLVYFFIQHKVNRVPGGTVFAI
;
A
#
# COMPACT_ATOMS: atom_id res chain seq x y z
N MET A 1 0.89 -25.03 2.83
CA MET A 1 2.13 -24.64 3.52
C MET A 1 3.07 -24.10 2.44
N SER A 2 3.59 -22.89 2.54
CA SER A 2 4.46 -22.30 1.51
C SER A 2 5.69 -23.18 1.33
N LEU A 3 6.08 -23.41 0.06
CA LEU A 3 7.29 -24.18 -0.31
C LEU A 3 8.58 -23.64 0.35
N HIS A 4 8.54 -22.38 0.81
CA HIS A 4 9.71 -21.66 1.33
C HIS A 4 9.50 -21.11 2.74
N TYR A 5 8.51 -21.63 3.49
CA TYR A 5 8.08 -21.08 4.78
C TYR A 5 9.24 -20.70 5.73
N LEU A 6 10.15 -21.63 6.00
CA LEU A 6 11.27 -21.38 6.91
C LEU A 6 12.21 -20.26 6.45
N LYS A 7 12.36 -20.10 5.12
CA LYS A 7 13.20 -19.03 4.55
C LYS A 7 12.49 -17.69 4.51
N ILE A 8 11.15 -17.70 4.36
CA ILE A 8 10.32 -16.49 4.31
C ILE A 8 10.14 -15.88 5.70
N VAL A 9 10.05 -16.73 6.73
CA VAL A 9 9.92 -16.30 8.13
C VAL A 9 11.25 -15.76 8.67
N GLN A 10 12.37 -16.20 8.12
CA GLN A 10 13.69 -15.75 8.55
C GLN A 10 13.94 -14.29 8.11
N ASN A 11 14.19 -13.42 9.06
CA ASN A 11 14.69 -12.06 8.84
C ASN A 11 16.16 -11.95 9.28
N GLU A 12 16.72 -10.73 9.25
CA GLU A 12 18.12 -10.49 9.61
C GLU A 12 18.49 -10.87 11.05
N HIS A 13 17.50 -10.90 11.96
CA HIS A 13 17.74 -11.06 13.38
C HIS A 13 17.11 -12.30 13.98
N TYR A 14 15.97 -12.75 13.41
CA TYR A 14 15.17 -13.83 13.96
C TYR A 14 14.70 -14.79 12.87
N GLY A 15 14.44 -16.03 13.25
CA GLY A 15 13.85 -17.06 12.44
C GLY A 15 12.97 -17.97 13.28
N TYR A 16 12.39 -19.01 12.64
CA TYR A 16 11.58 -20.00 13.35
C TYR A 16 12.41 -20.71 14.43
N PRO A 17 11.88 -20.92 15.66
CA PRO A 17 10.49 -20.70 16.10
C PRO A 17 10.20 -19.34 16.74
N ILE A 18 11.17 -18.43 16.85
CA ILE A 18 10.99 -17.12 17.49
C ILE A 18 10.12 -16.21 16.61
N GLU A 19 10.42 -16.19 15.33
CA GLU A 19 9.55 -15.62 14.29
C GLU A 19 8.84 -16.77 13.56
N TRP A 20 7.52 -16.69 13.45
CA TRP A 20 6.71 -17.71 12.80
C TRP A 20 5.73 -17.14 11.77
N PHE A 21 5.56 -15.82 11.73
CA PHE A 21 4.70 -15.14 10.77
C PHE A 21 5.53 -14.29 9.80
N PRO A 22 5.52 -14.59 8.49
CA PRO A 22 6.31 -13.85 7.52
C PRO A 22 5.69 -12.48 7.24
N SER A 23 6.51 -11.50 6.86
CA SER A 23 6.02 -10.25 6.32
C SER A 23 5.31 -10.46 4.97
N VAL A 24 4.39 -9.56 4.63
CA VAL A 24 3.72 -9.59 3.32
C VAL A 24 4.76 -9.49 2.20
N SER A 25 5.73 -8.59 2.33
CA SER A 25 6.81 -8.41 1.35
C SER A 25 7.59 -9.71 1.13
N ALA A 26 8.02 -10.38 2.21
CA ALA A 26 8.74 -11.65 2.11
C ALA A 26 7.89 -12.78 1.51
N THR A 27 6.56 -12.76 1.76
CA THR A 27 5.64 -13.80 1.27
C THR A 27 5.38 -13.69 -0.23
N ILE A 28 5.24 -12.48 -0.76
CA ILE A 28 4.78 -12.24 -2.13
C ILE A 28 5.79 -11.48 -3.00
N GLY A 29 6.86 -10.94 -2.41
CA GLY A 29 7.85 -10.11 -3.10
C GLY A 29 9.13 -10.83 -3.47
N ASP A 30 9.57 -11.81 -2.67
CA ASP A 30 10.94 -12.28 -2.73
C ASP A 30 11.14 -13.56 -3.57
N ARG A 31 10.10 -14.39 -3.73
CA ARG A 31 10.30 -15.74 -4.30
C ARG A 31 9.33 -16.08 -5.42
N TYR A 32 9.84 -16.85 -6.37
CA TYR A 32 9.04 -17.50 -7.39
C TYR A 32 8.36 -18.77 -6.80
N PRO A 33 7.11 -19.09 -7.15
CA PRO A 33 6.25 -18.41 -8.14
C PRO A 33 5.40 -17.24 -7.54
N GLU A 34 5.38 -17.05 -6.22
CA GLU A 34 4.50 -16.11 -5.52
C GLU A 34 4.71 -14.68 -6.02
N ARG A 35 5.96 -14.27 -6.18
CA ARG A 35 6.33 -12.96 -6.74
C ARG A 35 5.68 -12.72 -8.11
N SER A 36 5.81 -13.67 -9.03
CA SER A 36 5.30 -13.52 -10.38
C SER A 36 3.78 -13.46 -10.42
N ILE A 37 3.10 -14.28 -9.64
CA ILE A 37 1.65 -14.28 -9.53
C ILE A 37 1.18 -12.93 -8.98
N PHE A 38 1.78 -12.44 -7.91
CA PHE A 38 1.44 -11.13 -7.34
C PHE A 38 1.65 -9.99 -8.34
N GLN A 39 2.80 -9.96 -9.05
CA GLN A 39 3.08 -8.94 -10.04
C GLN A 39 2.09 -8.94 -11.21
N VAL A 40 1.66 -10.12 -11.68
CA VAL A 40 0.62 -10.24 -12.71
C VAL A 40 -0.71 -9.66 -12.22
N PHE A 41 -1.15 -9.98 -11.00
CA PHE A 41 -2.38 -9.40 -10.44
C PHE A 41 -2.30 -7.88 -10.30
N ILE A 42 -1.17 -7.35 -9.84
CA ILE A 42 -0.98 -5.89 -9.75
C ILE A 42 -0.97 -5.24 -11.13
N ALA A 43 -0.35 -5.87 -12.14
CA ALA A 43 -0.35 -5.38 -13.51
C ALA A 43 -1.79 -5.29 -14.07
N ILE A 44 -2.60 -6.33 -13.89
CA ILE A 44 -4.01 -6.34 -14.29
C ILE A 44 -4.81 -5.23 -13.60
N CYS A 45 -4.54 -4.98 -12.31
CA CYS A 45 -5.22 -3.94 -11.55
C CYS A 45 -4.73 -2.51 -11.87
N SER A 46 -3.58 -2.34 -12.51
CA SER A 46 -3.00 -1.01 -12.78
C SER A 46 -3.82 -0.20 -13.78
N GLY A 47 -4.26 -0.82 -14.87
CA GLY A 47 -5.14 -0.17 -15.86
C GLY A 47 -6.43 0.39 -15.24
N PRO A 48 -7.23 -0.42 -14.53
CA PRO A 48 -8.40 0.06 -13.79
C PRO A 48 -8.10 1.20 -12.80
N ARG A 49 -6.95 1.20 -12.12
CA ARG A 49 -6.57 2.29 -11.21
C ARG A 49 -6.36 3.61 -11.94
N PHE A 50 -5.66 3.61 -13.07
CA PHE A 50 -5.52 4.82 -13.90
C PHE A 50 -6.87 5.28 -14.46
N LEU A 51 -7.71 4.36 -14.90
CA LEU A 51 -9.06 4.68 -15.34
C LEU A 51 -9.89 5.34 -14.24
N LEU A 52 -9.83 4.83 -13.01
CA LEU A 52 -10.51 5.43 -11.86
C LEU A 52 -10.02 6.85 -11.56
N VAL A 53 -8.72 7.12 -11.68
CA VAL A 53 -8.16 8.47 -11.53
C VAL A 53 -8.68 9.40 -12.63
N PHE A 54 -8.72 8.93 -13.87
CA PHE A 54 -9.26 9.69 -15.00
C PHE A 54 -10.75 9.99 -14.83
N LEU A 55 -11.56 9.00 -14.48
CA LEU A 55 -12.99 9.18 -14.22
C LEU A 55 -13.24 10.12 -13.03
N PHE A 56 -12.46 9.99 -11.96
CA PHE A 56 -12.51 10.94 -10.85
C PHE A 56 -12.27 12.37 -11.32
N TYR A 57 -11.24 12.59 -12.13
CA TYR A 57 -10.95 13.90 -12.70
C TYR A 57 -12.11 14.43 -13.54
N CYS A 58 -12.66 13.61 -14.45
CA CYS A 58 -13.80 14.01 -15.29
C CYS A 58 -15.04 14.39 -14.46
N LEU A 59 -15.31 13.67 -13.38
CA LEU A 59 -16.46 13.90 -12.52
C LEU A 59 -16.31 15.10 -11.57
N THR A 60 -15.10 15.43 -11.19
CA THR A 60 -14.84 16.46 -10.17
C THR A 60 -14.29 17.77 -10.72
N ASN A 61 -13.82 17.75 -11.98
CA ASN A 61 -13.24 18.93 -12.61
C ASN A 61 -14.27 20.06 -12.74
N ARG A 62 -13.92 21.23 -12.19
CA ARG A 62 -14.74 22.44 -12.23
C ARG A 62 -13.92 23.60 -12.76
N PRO A 63 -14.48 24.45 -13.65
CA PRO A 63 -13.81 25.67 -14.10
C PRO A 63 -13.34 26.53 -12.90
N GLY A 64 -12.10 27.00 -12.95
CA GLY A 64 -11.54 27.86 -11.90
C GLY A 64 -10.97 27.13 -10.68
N SER A 65 -11.13 25.81 -10.53
CA SER A 65 -10.57 25.06 -9.40
C SER A 65 -9.36 24.22 -9.82
N ALA A 66 -8.22 24.45 -9.16
CA ALA A 66 -7.01 23.67 -9.33
C ALA A 66 -7.01 22.37 -8.51
N LEU A 67 -7.86 22.28 -7.48
CA LEU A 67 -7.85 21.17 -6.53
C LEU A 67 -8.15 19.80 -7.19
N PRO A 68 -9.18 19.63 -8.06
CA PRO A 68 -9.40 18.35 -8.73
C PRO A 68 -8.21 17.89 -9.58
N LYS A 69 -7.51 18.84 -10.23
CA LYS A 69 -6.30 18.54 -11.03
C LYS A 69 -5.16 18.07 -10.14
N PHE A 70 -4.94 18.74 -9.01
CA PHE A 70 -3.93 18.34 -8.03
C PHE A 70 -4.22 16.94 -7.48
N ILE A 71 -5.45 16.66 -7.04
CA ILE A 71 -5.83 15.34 -6.52
C ILE A 71 -5.72 14.25 -7.59
N ALA A 72 -6.09 14.53 -8.83
CA ALA A 72 -5.87 13.59 -9.93
C ALA A 72 -4.38 13.31 -10.15
N GLY A 73 -3.52 14.32 -10.12
CA GLY A 73 -2.06 14.18 -10.16
C GLY A 73 -1.52 13.30 -9.03
N VAL A 74 -2.02 13.50 -7.80
CA VAL A 74 -1.72 12.62 -6.65
C VAL A 74 -2.17 11.18 -6.91
N GLY A 75 -3.33 10.97 -7.51
CA GLY A 75 -3.84 9.65 -7.88
C GLY A 75 -2.95 8.93 -8.89
N VAL A 76 -2.47 9.65 -9.92
CA VAL A 76 -1.48 9.13 -10.88
C VAL A 76 -0.18 8.76 -10.18
N PHE A 77 0.38 9.68 -9.41
CA PHE A 77 1.62 9.46 -8.65
C PHE A 77 1.51 8.24 -7.72
N ARG A 78 0.40 8.14 -6.98
CA ARG A 78 0.11 7.00 -6.12
C ARG A 78 0.06 5.68 -6.90
N THR A 79 -0.50 5.67 -8.10
CA THR A 79 -0.58 4.47 -8.93
C THR A 79 0.80 4.07 -9.46
N LEU A 80 1.63 5.04 -9.85
CA LEU A 80 3.01 4.81 -10.27
C LEU A 80 3.87 4.27 -9.13
N THR A 81 3.79 4.87 -7.94
CA THR A 81 4.55 4.40 -6.77
C THR A 81 4.09 3.02 -6.30
N CYS A 82 2.80 2.67 -6.49
CA CYS A 82 2.32 1.30 -6.29
C CYS A 82 3.03 0.30 -7.21
N GLY A 83 3.19 0.64 -8.48
CA GLY A 83 4.02 -0.15 -9.41
C GLY A 83 5.48 -0.21 -8.96
N GLY A 84 6.03 0.92 -8.52
CA GLY A 84 7.41 1.01 -8.07
C GLY A 84 7.75 -0.03 -7.00
N TRP A 85 7.07 -0.02 -5.85
CA TRP A 85 7.36 -0.96 -4.77
C TRP A 85 6.96 -2.41 -5.09
N THR A 86 6.07 -2.63 -6.06
CA THR A 86 5.66 -3.97 -6.48
C THR A 86 6.70 -4.62 -7.39
N TYR A 87 7.29 -3.85 -8.31
CA TYR A 87 8.25 -4.38 -9.29
C TYR A 87 9.69 -4.27 -8.83
N VAL A 88 10.02 -3.30 -7.98
CA VAL A 88 11.28 -3.24 -7.26
C VAL A 88 11.05 -3.84 -5.88
N THR A 89 11.44 -5.09 -5.69
CA THR A 89 11.23 -5.79 -4.40
C THR A 89 12.34 -5.43 -3.42
N SER A 90 12.12 -5.71 -2.14
CA SER A 90 13.13 -5.49 -1.08
C SER A 90 14.41 -6.30 -1.29
N THR A 91 14.34 -7.40 -2.05
CA THR A 91 15.52 -8.22 -2.42
C THR A 91 16.23 -7.69 -3.65
N ASP A 92 15.55 -6.95 -4.53
CA ASP A 92 16.19 -6.32 -5.70
C ASP A 92 16.92 -5.03 -5.30
N ASP A 93 16.23 -4.13 -4.60
CA ASP A 93 16.76 -2.87 -4.07
C ASP A 93 15.89 -2.39 -2.90
N HIS A 94 16.41 -2.54 -1.69
CA HIS A 94 15.69 -2.26 -0.46
C HIS A 94 15.32 -0.77 -0.31
N ASP A 95 16.24 0.12 -0.67
CA ASP A 95 16.08 1.55 -0.49
C ASP A 95 14.98 2.09 -1.44
N TRP A 96 15.05 1.71 -2.72
CA TRP A 96 14.02 2.09 -3.70
C TRP A 96 12.66 1.49 -3.38
N HIS A 97 12.62 0.23 -2.91
CA HIS A 97 11.38 -0.40 -2.46
C HIS A 97 10.71 0.43 -1.35
N ASP A 98 11.47 0.79 -0.32
CA ASP A 98 10.97 1.56 0.82
C ASP A 98 10.55 2.98 0.40
N ILE A 99 11.32 3.65 -0.46
CA ILE A 99 10.97 4.98 -1.00
C ILE A 99 9.62 4.94 -1.73
N PHE A 100 9.41 3.96 -2.61
CA PHE A 100 8.15 3.82 -3.34
C PHE A 100 6.99 3.47 -2.41
N MET A 101 7.19 2.58 -1.44
CA MET A 101 6.18 2.18 -0.47
C MET A 101 5.76 3.38 0.41
N ILE A 102 6.71 4.11 0.96
CA ILE A 102 6.44 5.29 1.79
C ILE A 102 5.74 6.37 0.97
N SER A 103 6.21 6.63 -0.26
CA SER A 103 5.58 7.58 -1.17
C SER A 103 4.13 7.22 -1.50
N TYR A 104 3.86 5.92 -1.71
CA TYR A 104 2.50 5.40 -1.92
C TYR A 104 1.60 5.64 -0.70
N LEU A 105 2.10 5.39 0.52
CA LEU A 105 1.35 5.60 1.75
C LEU A 105 1.05 7.09 1.98
N ILE A 106 2.06 7.96 1.78
CA ILE A 106 1.89 9.42 1.90
C ILE A 106 0.87 9.93 0.88
N ALA A 107 0.96 9.49 -0.37
CA ALA A 107 0.02 9.91 -1.43
C ALA A 107 -1.40 9.36 -1.22
N THR A 108 -1.57 8.27 -0.48
CA THR A 108 -2.88 7.68 -0.20
C THR A 108 -3.75 8.59 0.65
N LEU A 109 -3.17 9.37 1.57
CA LEU A 109 -3.93 10.31 2.42
C LEU A 109 -4.62 11.41 1.59
N PRO A 110 -3.92 12.27 0.83
CA PRO A 110 -4.57 13.31 0.05
C PRO A 110 -5.48 12.76 -1.05
N TRP A 111 -5.14 11.61 -1.67
CA TRP A 111 -6.02 10.93 -2.61
C TRP A 111 -7.35 10.53 -1.97
N THR A 112 -7.31 9.86 -0.82
CA THR A 112 -8.53 9.40 -0.12
C THR A 112 -9.39 10.57 0.36
N LEU A 113 -8.76 11.59 0.94
CA LEU A 113 -9.46 12.81 1.35
C LEU A 113 -10.05 13.56 0.15
N GLY A 114 -9.29 13.68 -0.95
CA GLY A 114 -9.78 14.27 -2.19
C GLY A 114 -11.00 13.53 -2.75
N CYS A 115 -10.96 12.20 -2.79
CA CYS A 115 -12.10 11.39 -3.19
C CYS A 115 -13.32 11.57 -2.27
N LEU A 116 -13.08 11.74 -0.97
CA LEU A 116 -14.17 11.93 0.01
C LEU A 116 -14.86 13.30 -0.15
N PHE A 117 -14.06 14.37 -0.28
CA PHE A 117 -14.60 15.74 -0.25
C PHE A 117 -15.04 16.26 -1.62
N LEU A 118 -14.41 15.83 -2.71
CA LEU A 118 -14.72 16.31 -4.06
C LEU A 118 -15.80 15.49 -4.77
N SER A 119 -16.07 14.28 -4.32
CA SER A 119 -17.08 13.42 -4.96
C SER A 119 -18.50 13.95 -4.73
N PRO A 120 -19.41 13.70 -5.70
CA PRO A 120 -20.81 14.12 -5.57
C PRO A 120 -21.44 13.62 -4.25
N PRO A 121 -22.24 14.44 -3.57
CA PRO A 121 -22.83 14.10 -2.27
C PRO A 121 -23.98 13.09 -2.44
N ASN A 122 -23.65 11.81 -2.35
CA ASN A 122 -24.65 10.75 -2.13
C ASN A 122 -24.52 10.30 -0.67
N PRO A 123 -25.53 10.48 0.19
CA PRO A 123 -25.41 10.22 1.62
C PRO A 123 -24.93 8.81 1.97
N THR A 124 -25.46 7.81 1.28
CA THR A 124 -25.08 6.40 1.50
C THR A 124 -23.64 6.13 1.12
N THR A 125 -23.22 6.59 -0.07
CA THR A 125 -21.87 6.39 -0.57
C THR A 125 -20.84 7.16 0.27
N VAL A 126 -21.14 8.38 0.70
CA VAL A 126 -20.27 9.19 1.56
C VAL A 126 -20.10 8.51 2.93
N LYS A 127 -21.16 7.93 3.49
CA LYS A 127 -21.10 7.18 4.75
C LYS A 127 -20.12 6.01 4.64
N TYR A 128 -20.26 5.16 3.62
CA TYR A 128 -19.36 4.03 3.42
C TYR A 128 -17.90 4.45 3.16
N ARG A 129 -17.69 5.51 2.36
CA ARG A 129 -16.34 6.04 2.13
C ARG A 129 -15.69 6.54 3.44
N LYS A 130 -16.43 7.22 4.30
CA LYS A 130 -15.94 7.66 5.61
C LYS A 130 -15.55 6.48 6.50
N TYR A 131 -16.38 5.44 6.56
CA TYR A 131 -16.06 4.24 7.34
C TYR A 131 -14.81 3.52 6.81
N LEU A 132 -14.72 3.33 5.50
CA LEU A 132 -13.57 2.67 4.88
C LEU A 132 -12.28 3.48 5.07
N ALA A 133 -12.35 4.81 4.88
CA ALA A 133 -11.22 5.70 5.14
C ALA A 133 -10.81 5.68 6.63
N GLY A 134 -11.77 5.77 7.54
CA GLY A 134 -11.52 5.71 8.98
C GLY A 134 -10.92 4.38 9.42
N ALA A 135 -11.44 3.26 8.91
CA ALA A 135 -10.88 1.94 9.17
C ALA A 135 -9.44 1.82 8.65
N PHE A 136 -9.20 2.24 7.39
CA PHE A 136 -7.87 2.20 6.78
C PHE A 136 -6.85 3.04 7.56
N PHE A 137 -7.17 4.31 7.85
CA PHE A 137 -6.25 5.17 8.60
C PHE A 137 -6.11 4.75 10.06
N GLY A 138 -7.16 4.17 10.65
CA GLY A 138 -7.12 3.60 12.00
C GLY A 138 -6.14 2.43 12.12
N THR A 139 -5.96 1.62 11.05
CA THR A 139 -4.99 0.52 11.05
C THR A 139 -3.55 0.98 10.83
N ILE A 140 -3.33 2.17 10.26
CA ILE A 140 -1.96 2.70 10.06
C ILE A 140 -1.26 2.97 11.39
N VAL A 141 -1.98 3.42 12.41
CA VAL A 141 -1.38 3.74 13.72
C VAL A 141 -0.72 2.50 14.36
N PRO A 142 -1.45 1.38 14.58
CA PRO A 142 -0.81 0.17 15.10
C PRO A 142 0.23 -0.39 14.14
N LEU A 143 0.02 -0.32 12.82
CA LEU A 143 0.99 -0.77 11.83
C LEU A 143 2.33 -0.04 11.97
N VAL A 144 2.32 1.29 12.04
CA VAL A 144 3.55 2.10 12.21
C VAL A 144 4.21 1.80 13.55
N TYR A 145 3.42 1.68 14.63
CA TYR A 145 3.95 1.33 15.95
C TYR A 145 4.70 0.00 15.92
N PHE A 146 4.06 -1.06 15.44
CA PHE A 146 4.69 -2.39 15.40
C PHE A 146 5.84 -2.48 14.39
N PHE A 147 5.75 -1.75 13.27
CA PHE A 147 6.86 -1.64 12.33
C PHE A 147 8.11 -1.05 12.99
N ILE A 148 7.94 0.03 13.76
CA ILE A 148 9.05 0.64 14.53
C ILE A 148 9.59 -0.35 15.57
N GLN A 149 8.71 -1.05 16.32
CA GLN A 149 9.14 -2.04 17.29
C GLN A 149 9.96 -3.16 16.64
N HIS A 150 9.54 -3.63 15.48
CA HIS A 150 10.25 -4.71 14.78
C HIS A 150 11.57 -4.23 14.14
N LYS A 151 11.53 -3.13 13.37
CA LYS A 151 12.70 -2.65 12.60
C LYS A 151 13.74 -1.92 13.46
N VAL A 152 13.30 -1.08 14.39
CA VAL A 152 14.20 -0.23 15.20
C VAL A 152 14.55 -0.89 16.51
N ASN A 153 13.55 -1.37 17.25
CA ASN A 153 13.75 -1.94 18.58
C ASN A 153 14.05 -3.45 18.55
N ARG A 154 14.00 -4.08 17.37
CA ARG A 154 14.29 -5.50 17.15
C ARG A 154 13.47 -6.43 18.05
N VAL A 155 12.20 -6.12 18.25
CA VAL A 155 11.30 -6.95 19.06
C VAL A 155 10.81 -8.12 18.21
N PRO A 156 11.00 -9.39 18.68
CA PRO A 156 10.46 -10.56 17.96
C PRO A 156 8.95 -10.51 17.86
N GLY A 157 8.38 -11.09 16.80
CA GLY A 157 6.91 -11.14 16.61
C GLY A 157 6.31 -9.82 16.14
N GLY A 158 7.07 -8.74 15.99
CA GLY A 158 6.60 -7.45 15.49
C GLY A 158 6.00 -7.55 14.09
N THR A 159 6.44 -8.49 13.29
CA THR A 159 5.93 -8.75 11.94
C THR A 159 4.46 -9.17 11.94
N VAL A 160 4.00 -9.92 12.95
CA VAL A 160 2.60 -10.34 13.10
C VAL A 160 1.64 -9.14 13.17
N PHE A 161 2.10 -8.04 13.74
CA PHE A 161 1.28 -6.85 13.98
C PHE A 161 1.52 -5.74 12.96
N ALA A 162 2.56 -5.84 12.13
CA ALA A 162 2.93 -4.85 11.13
C ALA A 162 2.35 -5.14 9.73
N ILE A 163 1.57 -6.21 9.60
CA ILE A 163 0.99 -6.66 8.32
C ILE A 163 -0.45 -6.18 8.15
#